data_483ccc83d623610fbf0dc577abd06602
#
_entry.id   483ccc83d623610fbf0dc577abd06602
#
_cell.length_a   1.000
_cell.length_b   1.000
_cell.length_c   1.000
_cell.angle_alpha   90.00
_cell.angle_beta   90.00
_cell.angle_gamma   90.00
#
_symmetry.space_group_name_H-M   'P 1'
#
loop_
_entity.id
_entity.type
_entity.pdbx_description
1 polymer ?
#
loop_
_entity_poly.entity_id
_entity_poly.type
_entity_poly.pdbx_seq_one_letter_code
_entity_poly.pdbx_strand_id
1 'polypeptide(L)'
;KPEPTVYQAALRALDITANEAIALEDSPNGILSATRAGIFTVEVPNALTLLLGVGGADMVLDSMADMPLGDLLTAVSKKVSSP
;
A
#
# COMPACT_ATOMS: atom_id res chain seq x y z
N LYS A 1 5.79 10.24 13.22
CA LYS A 1 6.83 9.77 12.32
C LYS A 1 6.36 8.54 11.55
N PRO A 2 6.75 8.40 10.28
CA PRO A 2 6.31 7.27 9.47
C PRO A 2 7.13 6.01 9.75
N GLU A 3 6.97 5.45 10.93
CA GLU A 3 7.68 4.23 11.34
C GLU A 3 6.87 3.00 10.97
N PRO A 4 7.52 1.85 10.71
CA PRO A 4 6.83 0.63 10.32
C PRO A 4 6.10 -0.09 11.46
N THR A 5 6.21 0.41 12.69
CA THR A 5 5.77 -0.28 13.91
C THR A 5 4.31 -0.70 13.87
N VAL A 6 3.41 0.17 13.41
CA VAL A 6 1.97 -0.13 13.35
C VAL A 6 1.70 -1.29 12.39
N TYR A 7 2.32 -1.26 11.21
CA TYR A 7 2.15 -2.32 10.24
C TYR A 7 2.79 -3.63 10.70
N GLN A 8 3.95 -3.56 11.33
CA GLN A 8 4.59 -4.75 11.89
C GLN A 8 3.72 -5.38 12.98
N ALA A 9 3.09 -4.57 13.83
CA ALA A 9 2.16 -5.06 14.86
C ALA A 9 0.94 -5.73 14.23
N ALA A 10 0.40 -5.15 13.15
CA ALA A 10 -0.72 -5.73 12.45
C ALA A 10 -0.37 -7.08 11.83
N LEU A 11 0.81 -7.19 11.21
CA LEU A 11 1.27 -8.46 10.64
C LEU A 11 1.39 -9.54 11.72
N ARG A 12 1.93 -9.19 12.88
CA ARG A 12 2.04 -10.13 14.00
C ARG A 12 0.66 -10.55 14.52
N ALA A 13 -0.26 -9.60 14.64
CA ALA A 13 -1.61 -9.89 15.11
C ALA A 13 -2.37 -10.82 14.17
N LEU A 14 -2.13 -10.69 12.85
CA LEU A 14 -2.75 -11.52 11.84
C LEU A 14 -1.97 -12.81 11.57
N ASP A 15 -0.79 -12.95 12.16
CA ASP A 15 0.10 -14.10 11.97
C ASP A 15 0.45 -14.31 10.49
N ILE A 16 0.79 -13.21 9.81
CA ILE A 16 1.21 -13.24 8.40
C ILE A 16 2.53 -12.49 8.25
N THR A 17 3.20 -12.73 7.13
CA THR A 17 4.43 -12.04 6.77
C THR A 17 4.11 -10.84 5.85
N ALA A 18 5.08 -9.94 5.70
CA ALA A 18 4.90 -8.74 4.89
C ALA A 18 4.56 -9.07 3.42
N ASN A 19 5.14 -10.12 2.87
CA ASN A 19 4.88 -10.52 1.49
C ASN A 19 3.53 -11.22 1.29
N GLU A 20 2.77 -11.42 2.37
CA GLU A 20 1.41 -11.95 2.31
C GLU A 20 0.35 -10.87 2.45
N ALA A 21 0.76 -9.59 2.53
CA ALA A 21 -0.12 -8.47 2.80
C ALA A 21 -0.03 -7.40 1.72
N ILE A 22 -1.10 -6.64 1.58
CA ILE A 22 -1.17 -5.43 0.74
C ILE A 22 -1.69 -4.32 1.63
N ALA A 23 -1.03 -3.16 1.58
CA ALA A 23 -1.49 -1.97 2.30
C ALA A 23 -2.14 -0.99 1.33
N LEU A 24 -3.30 -0.47 1.71
CA LEU A 24 -3.98 0.60 0.98
C LEU A 24 -3.83 1.87 1.82
N GLU A 25 -3.20 2.89 1.26
CA GLU A 25 -2.89 4.11 2.00
C GLU A 25 -3.21 5.34 1.18
N ASP A 26 -3.70 6.38 1.86
CA ASP A 26 -4.04 7.66 1.24
C ASP A 26 -3.19 8.81 1.77
N SER A 27 -2.22 8.55 2.63
CA SER A 27 -1.37 9.58 3.22
C SER A 27 0.11 9.30 2.99
N PRO A 28 0.95 10.36 2.91
CA PRO A 28 2.40 10.17 2.76
C PRO A 28 3.01 9.35 3.89
N ASN A 29 2.62 9.63 5.13
CA ASN A 29 3.16 8.91 6.28
C ASN A 29 2.74 7.45 6.29
N GLY A 30 1.49 7.16 5.93
CA GLY A 30 1.00 5.79 5.83
C GLY A 30 1.72 5.00 4.76
N ILE A 31 1.92 5.61 3.59
CA ILE A 31 2.65 4.97 2.48
C ILE A 31 4.07 4.62 2.93
N LEU A 32 4.76 5.57 3.57
CA LEU A 32 6.13 5.36 4.02
C LEU A 32 6.21 4.30 5.12
N SER A 33 5.26 4.30 6.07
CA SER A 33 5.19 3.28 7.12
C SER A 33 5.02 1.88 6.55
N ALA A 34 4.10 1.71 5.60
CA ALA A 34 3.83 0.42 4.98
C ALA A 34 5.03 -0.07 4.17
N THR A 35 5.64 0.81 3.37
CA THR A 35 6.80 0.43 2.57
C THR A 35 8.00 0.08 3.45
N ARG A 36 8.20 0.77 4.56
CA ARG A 36 9.26 0.45 5.52
C ARG A 36 9.01 -0.87 6.24
N ALA A 37 7.75 -1.29 6.35
CA ALA A 37 7.42 -2.61 6.89
C ALA A 37 7.60 -3.72 5.86
N GLY A 38 7.95 -3.39 4.63
CA GLY A 38 8.16 -4.36 3.56
C GLY A 38 6.87 -4.84 2.90
N ILE A 39 5.76 -4.13 3.11
CA ILE A 39 4.45 -4.48 2.56
C ILE A 39 4.27 -3.82 1.20
N PHE A 40 3.74 -4.56 0.22
CA PHE A 40 3.37 -3.98 -1.06
C PHE A 40 2.30 -2.92 -0.82
N THR A 41 2.60 -1.68 -1.18
CA THR A 41 1.77 -0.53 -0.82
C THR A 41 1.11 0.04 -2.07
N VAL A 42 -0.22 0.21 -1.97
CA VAL A 42 -1.03 0.81 -3.01
C VAL A 42 -1.50 2.17 -2.51
N GLU A 43 -1.14 3.23 -3.23
CA GLU A 43 -1.59 4.57 -2.92
C GLU A 43 -2.99 4.78 -3.48
N VAL A 44 -3.89 5.25 -2.60
CA VAL A 44 -5.23 5.70 -3.00
C VAL A 44 -5.21 7.21 -2.91
N PRO A 45 -5.12 7.93 -4.05
CA PRO A 45 -4.95 9.37 -4.01
C PRO A 45 -6.15 10.09 -3.39
N ASN A 46 -5.87 11.15 -2.68
CA ASN A 46 -6.87 12.11 -2.23
C ASN A 46 -6.38 13.53 -2.57
N ALA A 47 -7.14 14.54 -2.20
CA ALA A 47 -6.77 15.92 -2.54
C ALA A 47 -5.39 16.31 -2.01
N LEU A 48 -5.03 15.82 -0.80
CA LEU A 48 -3.75 16.15 -0.19
C LEU A 48 -2.59 15.45 -0.92
N THR A 49 -2.71 14.15 -1.20
CA THR A 49 -1.65 13.39 -1.85
C THR A 49 -1.44 13.86 -3.29
N LEU A 50 -2.51 14.23 -3.99
CA LEU A 50 -2.39 14.80 -5.32
C LEU A 50 -1.66 16.15 -5.29
N LEU A 51 -1.94 16.97 -4.29
CA LEU A 51 -1.30 18.28 -4.13
C LEU A 51 0.18 18.15 -3.79
N LEU A 52 0.54 17.21 -2.91
CA LEU A 52 1.91 17.05 -2.44
C LEU A 52 2.80 16.24 -3.39
N GLY A 53 2.22 15.54 -4.36
CA GLY A 53 2.99 14.75 -5.29
C GLY A 53 3.73 13.60 -4.59
N VAL A 54 3.05 12.87 -3.73
CA VAL A 54 3.66 11.81 -2.93
C VAL A 54 4.18 10.67 -3.80
N GLY A 55 5.39 10.21 -3.52
CA GLY A 55 5.97 9.03 -4.14
C GLY A 55 6.14 7.91 -3.15
N GLY A 56 6.78 6.84 -3.58
CA GLY A 56 7.19 5.73 -2.70
C GLY A 56 6.25 4.54 -2.65
N ALA A 57 5.03 4.65 -3.17
CA ALA A 57 4.13 3.52 -3.25
C ALA A 57 4.52 2.60 -4.41
N ASP A 58 4.22 1.31 -4.27
CA ASP A 58 4.48 0.32 -5.32
C ASP A 58 3.47 0.41 -6.45
N MET A 59 2.28 0.91 -6.15
CA MET A 59 1.20 1.09 -7.13
C MET A 59 0.35 2.27 -6.71
N VAL A 60 -0.19 3.01 -7.68
CA VAL A 60 -1.09 4.13 -7.46
C VAL A 60 -2.39 3.86 -8.20
N LEU A 61 -3.52 3.99 -7.49
CA LEU A 61 -4.85 3.91 -8.08
C LEU A 61 -5.38 5.31 -8.36
N ASP A 62 -6.19 5.45 -9.41
CA ASP A 62 -6.89 6.72 -9.64
C ASP A 62 -7.96 6.93 -8.58
N SER A 63 -8.68 5.86 -8.22
CA SER A 63 -9.71 5.88 -7.20
C SER A 63 -10.04 4.45 -6.78
N MET A 64 -10.38 4.24 -5.50
CA MET A 64 -10.86 2.93 -5.04
C MET A 64 -12.19 2.55 -5.72
N ALA A 65 -12.99 3.52 -6.11
CA ALA A 65 -14.26 3.27 -6.79
C ALA A 65 -14.07 2.74 -8.21
N ASP A 66 -12.92 2.99 -8.81
CA ASP A 66 -12.65 2.62 -10.20
C ASP A 66 -12.14 1.19 -10.36
N MET A 67 -11.76 0.54 -9.26
CA MET A 67 -11.18 -0.79 -9.33
C MET A 67 -11.74 -1.70 -8.24
N PRO A 68 -12.59 -2.68 -8.58
CA PRO A 68 -13.05 -3.68 -7.62
C PRO A 68 -11.88 -4.41 -6.97
N LEU A 69 -12.06 -4.85 -5.72
CA LEU A 69 -11.00 -5.50 -4.96
C LEU A 69 -10.38 -6.70 -5.70
N GLY A 70 -11.21 -7.52 -6.34
CA GLY A 70 -10.70 -8.67 -7.10
C GLY A 70 -9.75 -8.26 -8.23
N ASP A 71 -10.09 -7.17 -8.93
CA ASP A 71 -9.25 -6.65 -10.01
C ASP A 71 -7.96 -6.07 -9.45
N LEU A 72 -8.02 -5.39 -8.30
CA LEU A 72 -6.84 -4.87 -7.62
C LEU A 72 -5.90 -6.01 -7.24
N LEU A 73 -6.42 -7.06 -6.62
CA LEU A 73 -5.60 -8.21 -6.22
C LEU A 73 -4.94 -8.87 -7.43
N THR A 74 -5.65 -8.97 -8.55
CA THR A 74 -5.10 -9.50 -9.79
C THR A 74 -3.98 -8.61 -10.32
N ALA A 75 -4.18 -7.30 -10.33
CA ALA A 75 -3.18 -6.34 -10.80
C ALA A 75 -1.92 -6.37 -9.94
N VAL A 76 -2.07 -6.44 -8.61
CA VAL A 76 -0.95 -6.53 -7.68
C VAL A 76 -0.19 -7.84 -7.90
N SER A 77 -0.90 -8.94 -8.06
CA SER A 77 -0.30 -10.25 -8.30
C SER A 77 0.57 -10.25 -9.55
N LYS A 78 0.08 -9.64 -10.64
CA LYS A 78 0.85 -9.52 -11.88
C LYS A 78 2.10 -8.68 -11.69
N LYS A 79 1.99 -7.56 -10.97
CA LYS A 79 3.12 -6.66 -10.74
C LYS A 79 4.19 -7.31 -9.88
N VAL A 80 3.77 -8.02 -8.83
CA VAL A 80 4.70 -8.73 -7.95
C VAL A 80 5.40 -9.88 -8.67
N SER A 81 4.70 -10.54 -9.59
CA SER A 81 5.25 -11.67 -10.36
C SER A 81 6.11 -11.24 -11.54
N SER A 82 6.08 -9.96 -11.91
CA SER A 82 6.90 -9.45 -13.02
C SER A 82 8.37 -9.43 -12.65
N PRO A 83 9.26 -9.85 -13.55
CA PRO A 83 10.70 -9.77 -13.32
C PRO A 83 11.17 -8.32 -13.26
#